data_786c73428e6c0c1ecf9475327c7c53b7
#
_entry.id   786c73428e6c0c1ecf9475327c7c53b7
#
_cell.length_a   1.000
_cell.length_b   1.000
_cell.length_c   1.000
_cell.angle_alpha   90.00
_cell.angle_beta   90.00
_cell.angle_gamma   90.00
#
_symmetry.space_group_name_H-M   'P 1'
#
loop_
_entity.id
_entity.type
_entity.pdbx_description
1 polymer ?
#
loop_
_entity_poly.entity_id
_entity_poly.type
_entity_poly.pdbx_seq_one_letter_code
_entity_poly.pdbx_strand_id
1 'polypeptide(L)'
;QDLFARVASTYADDNLHAQRIYNYISNLWFMPATPVLSNGGTKRGLPISCFLNEASDSLGGILDLWSENVWLAAKGGGIGSYWGNLRSIGEKIGKVGKTSGIIPFIKVMDSLTMAISQGSLRRGSAACYLPIDHPEIEEFMEMRRPTGGDPNRKALNLHHGVLVSDAFMRAVENDEQWALKSPADGTIQQTISARNLWIRLLTARIETGEPYIIYIDTVNRQIPQHHKLANLTVKTSNLCSEITLPTGIDKDGRDRTAVCCLSSLNLEKYDEWKDDPDMIGDVMRFLDNVLSDFINKAPEQFKDAKYSAERERSVGLGVMGFHSFLQKKRIPLESVMSKSWNKKIFKNIHEKVNQASKDLAEERGACPDAAEYGFKERFSNKTAIAPTASISIICGGASPGVEPIAANSYTHKTLSGSFNVRNRYLEEILESHGKNDDETWSTITTNQGSVSHLDFLTDLEKDVFKTAFEL
;
A
#
# COMPACT_ATOMS: atom_id res chain seq x y z
N GLN A 1 -18.18 -20.15 0.40
CA GLN A 1 -19.04 -20.04 -0.79
C GLN A 1 -19.96 -18.81 -0.68
N ASP A 2 -20.77 -18.68 0.35
CA ASP A 2 -21.75 -17.58 0.53
C ASP A 2 -21.12 -16.20 0.51
N LEU A 3 -19.93 -16.05 1.12
CA LEU A 3 -19.15 -14.80 1.09
C LEU A 3 -18.82 -14.38 -0.35
N PHE A 4 -18.31 -15.32 -1.15
CA PHE A 4 -17.89 -15.07 -2.54
C PHE A 4 -19.10 -14.76 -3.43
N ALA A 5 -20.18 -15.51 -3.27
CA ALA A 5 -21.43 -15.30 -3.99
C ALA A 5 -22.02 -13.90 -3.68
N ARG A 6 -22.06 -13.51 -2.40
CA ARG A 6 -22.54 -12.19 -1.99
C ARG A 6 -21.73 -11.07 -2.65
N VAL A 7 -20.40 -11.14 -2.59
CA VAL A 7 -19.53 -10.08 -3.12
C VAL A 7 -19.62 -10.03 -4.65
N ALA A 8 -19.59 -11.19 -5.32
CA ALA A 8 -19.73 -11.28 -6.77
C ALA A 8 -21.08 -10.68 -7.24
N SER A 9 -22.18 -11.05 -6.59
CA SER A 9 -23.51 -10.53 -6.94
C SER A 9 -23.68 -9.04 -6.62
N THR A 10 -23.02 -8.54 -5.58
CA THR A 10 -23.13 -7.12 -5.18
C THR A 10 -22.49 -6.18 -6.21
N TYR A 11 -21.39 -6.59 -6.80
CA TYR A 11 -20.57 -5.72 -7.65
C TYR A 11 -20.51 -6.16 -9.11
N ALA A 12 -21.35 -7.07 -9.53
CA ALA A 12 -21.52 -7.42 -10.94
C ALA A 12 -22.54 -6.51 -11.63
N ASP A 13 -22.41 -6.37 -12.96
CA ASP A 13 -23.37 -5.66 -13.79
C ASP A 13 -24.64 -6.51 -14.04
N ASP A 14 -24.46 -7.81 -14.17
CA ASP A 14 -25.51 -8.78 -14.43
C ASP A 14 -25.16 -10.18 -13.85
N ASN A 15 -26.09 -11.12 -14.01
CA ASN A 15 -25.92 -12.49 -13.49
C ASN A 15 -24.76 -13.24 -14.14
N LEU A 16 -24.45 -13.00 -15.41
CA LEU A 16 -23.36 -13.66 -16.11
C LEU A 16 -22.01 -13.13 -15.61
N HIS A 17 -21.90 -11.81 -15.45
CA HIS A 17 -20.72 -11.19 -14.83
C HIS A 17 -20.53 -11.68 -13.38
N ALA A 18 -21.64 -11.75 -12.60
CA ALA A 18 -21.59 -12.29 -11.23
C ALA A 18 -21.06 -13.73 -11.20
N GLN A 19 -21.52 -14.58 -12.13
CA GLN A 19 -21.07 -15.95 -12.21
C GLN A 19 -19.59 -16.06 -12.59
N ARG A 20 -19.10 -15.24 -13.53
CA ARG A 20 -17.68 -15.22 -13.90
C ARG A 20 -16.80 -14.74 -12.73
N ILE A 21 -17.16 -13.64 -12.06
CA ILE A 21 -16.45 -13.14 -10.87
C ILE A 21 -16.44 -14.21 -9.76
N TYR A 22 -17.58 -14.88 -9.49
CA TYR A 22 -17.63 -15.95 -8.53
C TYR A 22 -16.68 -17.09 -8.89
N ASN A 23 -16.63 -17.47 -10.17
CA ASN A 23 -15.73 -18.51 -10.66
C ASN A 23 -14.26 -18.12 -10.47
N TYR A 24 -13.88 -16.85 -10.81
CA TYR A 24 -12.50 -16.37 -10.64
C TYR A 24 -12.07 -16.39 -9.16
N ILE A 25 -12.95 -15.99 -8.26
CA ILE A 25 -12.67 -16.03 -6.81
C ILE A 25 -12.59 -17.49 -6.33
N SER A 26 -13.51 -18.35 -6.74
CA SER A 26 -13.59 -19.75 -6.30
C SER A 26 -12.43 -20.61 -6.81
N ASN A 27 -11.89 -20.29 -8.00
CA ASN A 27 -10.68 -20.91 -8.54
C ASN A 27 -9.40 -20.30 -7.98
N LEU A 28 -9.51 -19.31 -7.08
CA LEU A 28 -8.38 -18.57 -6.48
C LEU A 28 -7.52 -17.84 -7.52
N TRP A 29 -8.10 -17.45 -8.64
CA TRP A 29 -7.43 -16.65 -9.68
C TRP A 29 -7.37 -15.16 -9.31
N PHE A 30 -8.40 -14.71 -8.59
CA PHE A 30 -8.62 -13.35 -8.17
C PHE A 30 -9.15 -13.32 -6.74
N MET A 31 -8.72 -12.35 -5.94
CA MET A 31 -9.26 -12.15 -4.60
C MET A 31 -9.49 -10.66 -4.34
N PRO A 32 -10.74 -10.26 -4.06
CA PRO A 32 -11.03 -8.91 -3.60
C PRO A 32 -10.31 -8.59 -2.29
N ALA A 33 -9.98 -7.30 -2.08
CA ALA A 33 -9.37 -6.86 -0.83
C ALA A 33 -10.28 -7.15 0.38
N THR A 34 -9.66 -7.33 1.55
CA THR A 34 -10.39 -7.67 2.79
C THR A 34 -11.61 -6.78 3.06
N PRO A 35 -11.58 -5.43 2.91
CA PRO A 35 -12.77 -4.61 3.11
C PRO A 35 -13.88 -4.90 2.10
N VAL A 36 -13.55 -5.22 0.87
CA VAL A 36 -14.55 -5.63 -0.15
C VAL A 36 -15.21 -6.94 0.27
N LEU A 37 -14.42 -7.92 0.71
CA LEU A 37 -14.94 -9.21 1.19
C LEU A 37 -15.79 -9.08 2.46
N SER A 38 -15.34 -8.29 3.43
CA SER A 38 -16.01 -8.16 4.72
C SER A 38 -17.25 -7.27 4.69
N ASN A 39 -17.18 -6.15 3.97
CA ASN A 39 -18.19 -5.10 3.99
C ASN A 39 -19.09 -5.08 2.74
N GLY A 40 -18.62 -5.59 1.60
CA GLY A 40 -19.35 -5.60 0.34
C GLY A 40 -20.71 -6.30 0.47
N GLY A 41 -21.77 -5.61 0.02
CA GLY A 41 -23.16 -6.10 0.15
C GLY A 41 -23.70 -6.12 1.58
N THR A 42 -23.04 -5.48 2.54
CA THR A 42 -23.48 -5.38 3.94
C THR A 42 -23.67 -3.94 4.39
N LYS A 43 -24.22 -3.76 5.60
CA LYS A 43 -24.37 -2.44 6.26
C LYS A 43 -23.20 -2.12 7.21
N ARG A 44 -22.16 -2.96 7.28
CA ARG A 44 -21.12 -2.89 8.33
C ARG A 44 -20.10 -1.79 8.13
N GLY A 45 -19.75 -1.45 6.90
CA GLY A 45 -18.67 -0.50 6.60
C GLY A 45 -18.59 -0.19 5.13
N LEU A 46 -17.48 0.40 4.73
CA LEU A 46 -17.20 0.75 3.33
C LEU A 46 -16.25 -0.29 2.69
N PRO A 47 -16.34 -0.51 1.38
CA PRO A 47 -15.50 -1.50 0.67
C PRO A 47 -14.10 -0.96 0.34
N ILE A 48 -13.66 0.12 0.98
CA ILE A 48 -12.40 0.81 0.70
C ILE A 48 -11.35 0.49 1.76
N SER A 49 -10.12 0.24 1.30
CA SER A 49 -9.01 -0.18 2.15
C SER A 49 -8.26 0.98 2.78
N CYS A 50 -7.97 2.02 2.00
CA CYS A 50 -7.06 3.09 2.41
C CYS A 50 -7.49 4.45 1.88
N PHE A 51 -7.06 5.49 2.63
CA PHE A 51 -7.26 6.89 2.33
C PHE A 51 -5.97 7.66 2.50
N LEU A 52 -5.79 8.71 1.69
CA LEU A 52 -4.64 9.61 1.73
C LEU A 52 -5.15 11.04 1.87
N ASN A 53 -4.62 11.78 2.83
CA ASN A 53 -4.97 13.18 3.05
C ASN A 53 -3.76 14.01 3.50
N GLU A 54 -3.94 15.29 3.73
CA GLU A 54 -2.89 16.18 4.18
C GLU A 54 -3.38 17.21 5.19
N ALA A 55 -2.51 17.58 6.12
CA ALA A 55 -2.78 18.66 7.06
C ALA A 55 -2.51 20.01 6.41
N SER A 56 -3.40 20.98 6.55
CA SER A 56 -3.14 22.37 6.20
C SER A 56 -2.56 23.15 7.39
N ASP A 57 -1.74 24.19 7.09
CA ASP A 57 -0.98 24.95 8.09
C ASP A 57 -1.85 25.93 8.90
N SER A 58 -2.82 25.37 9.62
CA SER A 58 -3.69 26.09 10.55
C SER A 58 -4.23 25.15 11.63
N LEU A 59 -4.61 25.71 12.78
CA LEU A 59 -5.27 24.90 13.81
C LEU A 59 -6.56 24.24 13.29
N GLY A 60 -7.35 24.98 12.49
CA GLY A 60 -8.53 24.44 11.83
C GLY A 60 -8.20 23.23 10.96
N GLY A 61 -7.20 23.36 10.08
CA GLY A 61 -6.79 22.25 9.19
C GLY A 61 -6.25 21.03 9.93
N ILE A 62 -5.60 21.21 11.08
CA ILE A 62 -5.17 20.10 11.94
C ILE A 62 -6.38 19.40 12.57
N LEU A 63 -7.34 20.19 13.07
CA LEU A 63 -8.58 19.66 13.65
C LEU A 63 -9.42 18.91 12.61
N ASP A 64 -9.52 19.46 11.40
CA ASP A 64 -10.23 18.82 10.27
C ASP A 64 -9.58 17.48 9.91
N LEU A 65 -8.24 17.44 9.82
CA LEU A 65 -7.50 16.20 9.57
C LEU A 65 -7.77 15.15 10.66
N TRP A 66 -7.70 15.53 11.94
CA TRP A 66 -7.99 14.60 13.04
C TRP A 66 -9.43 14.09 12.98
N SER A 67 -10.39 14.98 12.73
CA SER A 67 -11.81 14.60 12.59
C SER A 67 -12.01 13.62 11.45
N GLU A 68 -11.47 13.92 10.26
CA GLU A 68 -11.56 13.03 9.10
C GLU A 68 -10.94 11.67 9.41
N ASN A 69 -9.73 11.65 9.96
CA ASN A 69 -9.01 10.42 10.28
C ASN A 69 -9.76 9.52 11.29
N VAL A 70 -10.44 10.11 12.27
CA VAL A 70 -11.28 9.37 13.22
C VAL A 70 -12.43 8.66 12.49
N TRP A 71 -13.11 9.37 11.59
CA TRP A 71 -14.21 8.78 10.82
C TRP A 71 -13.73 7.70 9.86
N LEU A 72 -12.62 7.93 9.15
CA LEU A 72 -12.00 6.97 8.24
C LEU A 72 -11.60 5.68 8.98
N ALA A 73 -10.93 5.82 10.14
CA ALA A 73 -10.55 4.69 10.98
C ALA A 73 -11.77 3.92 11.51
N ALA A 74 -12.82 4.62 11.94
CA ALA A 74 -14.07 4.01 12.41
C ALA A 74 -14.77 3.15 11.35
N LYS A 75 -14.54 3.42 10.07
CA LYS A 75 -15.05 2.62 8.94
C LYS A 75 -14.05 1.55 8.45
N GLY A 76 -12.91 1.40 9.12
CA GLY A 76 -11.91 0.37 8.84
C GLY A 76 -10.89 0.73 7.77
N GLY A 77 -10.82 2.00 7.36
CA GLY A 77 -9.81 2.51 6.43
C GLY A 77 -8.43 2.62 7.09
N GLY A 78 -7.37 2.20 6.38
CA GLY A 78 -6.01 2.60 6.68
C GLY A 78 -5.76 4.02 6.17
N ILE A 79 -4.90 4.79 6.84
CA ILE A 79 -4.75 6.23 6.57
C ILE A 79 -3.27 6.54 6.31
N GLY A 80 -3.01 7.38 5.31
CA GLY A 80 -1.72 8.02 5.11
C GLY A 80 -1.89 9.54 5.06
N SER A 81 -1.25 10.26 5.98
CA SER A 81 -1.40 11.71 6.10
C SER A 81 -0.08 12.43 5.86
N TYR A 82 -0.11 13.46 5.01
CA TYR A 82 1.02 14.34 4.79
C TYR A 82 1.04 15.48 5.83
N TRP A 83 2.18 15.67 6.46
CA TRP A 83 2.38 16.69 7.51
C TRP A 83 3.35 17.81 7.10
N GLY A 84 3.89 17.73 5.91
CA GLY A 84 4.94 18.63 5.43
C GLY A 84 4.48 20.05 5.08
N ASN A 85 3.18 20.37 5.14
CA ASN A 85 2.70 21.73 4.96
C ASN A 85 2.79 22.56 6.25
N LEU A 86 2.92 21.91 7.42
CA LEU A 86 2.90 22.60 8.71
C LEU A 86 4.26 23.20 9.03
N ARG A 87 4.25 24.44 9.50
CA ARG A 87 5.45 25.12 10.00
C ARG A 87 6.07 24.39 11.19
N SER A 88 7.38 24.52 11.33
CA SER A 88 8.16 23.83 12.35
C SER A 88 8.13 24.54 13.71
N ILE A 89 8.63 23.83 14.72
CA ILE A 89 8.76 24.36 16.10
C ILE A 89 9.44 25.74 16.13
N GLY A 90 8.88 26.64 16.94
CA GLY A 90 9.42 27.98 17.15
C GLY A 90 9.04 29.01 16.09
N GLU A 91 8.42 28.62 14.97
CA GLU A 91 7.91 29.57 13.98
C GLU A 91 6.71 30.37 14.52
N LYS A 92 6.51 31.57 14.00
CA LYS A 92 5.49 32.52 14.50
C LYS A 92 4.07 32.04 14.19
N ILE A 93 3.20 32.15 15.19
CA ILE A 93 1.75 32.01 15.06
C ILE A 93 1.12 33.37 15.39
N GLY A 94 0.49 33.98 14.38
CA GLY A 94 -0.09 35.34 14.57
C GLY A 94 0.93 36.37 15.03
N LYS A 95 0.52 37.26 15.96
CA LYS A 95 1.36 38.40 16.39
C LYS A 95 2.35 38.05 17.52
N VAL A 96 2.06 37.09 18.37
CA VAL A 96 2.80 36.86 19.63
C VAL A 96 3.08 35.40 19.98
N GLY A 97 2.52 34.45 19.24
CA GLY A 97 2.68 33.02 19.48
C GLY A 97 3.83 32.39 18.72
N LYS A 98 4.27 31.23 19.20
CA LYS A 98 5.19 30.33 18.50
C LYS A 98 4.60 28.93 18.51
N THR A 99 4.77 28.19 17.39
CA THR A 99 4.30 26.80 17.31
C THR A 99 5.19 25.87 18.12
N SER A 100 4.57 24.81 18.67
CA SER A 100 5.27 23.68 19.31
C SER A 100 5.81 22.66 18.30
N GLY A 101 5.64 22.91 17.01
CA GLY A 101 6.03 22.02 15.93
C GLY A 101 5.00 20.94 15.61
N ILE A 102 5.38 20.02 14.70
CA ILE A 102 4.46 18.98 14.19
C ILE A 102 4.34 17.78 15.12
N ILE A 103 5.39 17.42 15.84
CA ILE A 103 5.42 16.16 16.61
C ILE A 103 4.32 16.07 17.68
N PRO A 104 4.01 17.11 18.46
CA PRO A 104 2.91 17.06 19.42
C PRO A 104 1.54 16.80 18.78
N PHE A 105 1.29 17.34 17.58
CA PHE A 105 0.05 17.09 16.83
C PHE A 105 -0.01 15.66 16.28
N ILE A 106 1.12 15.13 15.81
CA ILE A 106 1.24 13.71 15.42
C ILE A 106 1.01 12.80 16.65
N LYS A 107 1.47 13.19 17.85
CA LYS A 107 1.21 12.44 19.08
C LYS A 107 -0.27 12.34 19.42
N VAL A 108 -1.05 13.39 19.20
CA VAL A 108 -2.52 13.34 19.33
C VAL A 108 -3.10 12.35 18.32
N MET A 109 -2.66 12.38 17.08
CA MET A 109 -3.07 11.44 16.03
C MET A 109 -2.74 9.98 16.39
N ASP A 110 -1.57 9.73 17.01
CA ASP A 110 -1.17 8.42 17.53
C ASP A 110 -2.21 7.88 18.53
N SER A 111 -2.61 8.71 19.48
CA SER A 111 -3.59 8.35 20.50
C SER A 111 -5.00 8.15 19.94
N LEU A 112 -5.43 9.02 19.01
CA LEU A 112 -6.71 8.89 18.31
C LEU A 112 -6.78 7.57 17.52
N THR A 113 -5.73 7.24 16.78
CA THR A 113 -5.66 6.02 15.98
C THR A 113 -5.78 4.76 16.85
N MET A 114 -5.17 4.76 18.02
CA MET A 114 -5.28 3.65 18.97
C MET A 114 -6.68 3.51 19.57
N ALA A 115 -7.35 4.64 19.84
CA ALA A 115 -8.67 4.65 20.46
C ALA A 115 -9.77 4.14 19.52
N ILE A 116 -9.58 4.27 18.21
CA ILE A 116 -10.59 3.97 17.22
C ILE A 116 -10.39 2.58 16.62
N SER A 117 -11.45 1.81 16.52
CA SER A 117 -11.47 0.53 15.83
C SER A 117 -12.81 0.27 15.17
N GLN A 118 -12.82 -0.44 14.04
CA GLN A 118 -14.05 -0.95 13.43
C GLN A 118 -14.50 -2.20 14.20
N GLY A 119 -15.18 -2.05 15.31
CA GLY A 119 -15.78 -3.10 16.15
C GLY A 119 -14.93 -4.36 16.23
N SER A 120 -13.97 -4.67 16.84
CA SER A 120 -13.11 -5.88 16.92
C SER A 120 -12.58 -6.47 15.60
N LEU A 121 -13.03 -5.99 14.43
CA LEU A 121 -12.63 -6.53 13.12
C LEU A 121 -11.31 -5.92 12.63
N ARG A 122 -11.13 -4.60 12.77
CA ARG A 122 -9.93 -3.90 12.31
C ARG A 122 -9.61 -2.73 13.25
N ARG A 123 -8.39 -2.69 13.77
CA ARG A 123 -7.90 -1.55 14.57
C ARG A 123 -7.57 -0.38 13.63
N GLY A 124 -7.72 0.85 14.12
CA GLY A 124 -7.23 2.03 13.45
C GLY A 124 -5.72 1.92 13.23
N SER A 125 -5.28 2.26 12.03
CA SER A 125 -3.86 2.27 11.66
C SER A 125 -3.60 3.42 10.71
N ALA A 126 -2.52 4.16 10.96
CA ALA A 126 -2.17 5.32 10.13
C ALA A 126 -0.65 5.46 9.97
N ALA A 127 -0.27 6.10 8.88
CA ALA A 127 1.10 6.52 8.59
C ALA A 127 1.16 8.04 8.40
N CYS A 128 2.25 8.64 8.86
CA CYS A 128 2.56 10.05 8.67
C CYS A 128 3.72 10.20 7.69
N TYR A 129 3.63 11.18 6.79
CA TYR A 129 4.64 11.42 5.77
C TYR A 129 5.20 12.84 5.87
N LEU A 130 6.53 12.95 5.76
CA LEU A 130 7.24 14.22 5.86
C LEU A 130 8.34 14.32 4.78
N PRO A 131 8.51 15.49 4.13
CA PRO A 131 9.60 15.67 3.18
C PRO A 131 10.95 15.81 3.89
N ILE A 132 12.01 15.37 3.24
CA ILE A 132 13.39 15.31 3.77
C ILE A 132 14.00 16.69 4.06
N ASP A 133 13.42 17.75 3.54
CA ASP A 133 13.85 19.13 3.77
C ASP A 133 13.05 19.87 4.86
N HIS A 134 12.11 19.19 5.52
CA HIS A 134 11.36 19.78 6.62
C HIS A 134 12.27 20.00 7.85
N PRO A 135 12.18 21.13 8.57
CA PRO A 135 13.06 21.42 9.71
C PRO A 135 13.00 20.42 10.86
N GLU A 136 11.88 19.75 11.07
CA GLU A 136 11.72 18.71 12.12
C GLU A 136 12.01 17.28 11.64
N ILE A 137 12.65 17.12 10.48
CA ILE A 137 12.88 15.77 9.89
C ILE A 137 13.68 14.84 10.80
N GLU A 138 14.69 15.36 11.50
CA GLU A 138 15.54 14.56 12.39
C GLU A 138 14.73 13.98 13.56
N GLU A 139 13.88 14.77 14.18
CA GLU A 139 13.01 14.33 15.27
C GLU A 139 11.90 13.40 14.76
N PHE A 140 11.34 13.68 13.59
CA PHE A 140 10.34 12.83 12.95
C PHE A 140 10.86 11.42 12.69
N MET A 141 12.09 11.27 12.20
CA MET A 141 12.70 9.96 11.97
C MET A 141 12.85 9.15 13.27
N GLU A 142 13.02 9.83 14.40
CA GLU A 142 13.25 9.19 15.71
C GLU A 142 12.00 9.05 16.57
N MET A 143 10.84 9.53 16.11
CA MET A 143 9.62 9.55 16.94
C MET A 143 9.12 8.15 17.35
N ARG A 144 9.50 7.09 16.63
CA ARG A 144 9.16 5.69 16.95
C ARG A 144 10.18 4.99 17.85
N ARG A 145 11.31 5.60 18.16
CA ARG A 145 12.25 5.02 19.12
C ARG A 145 11.64 5.05 20.53
N PRO A 146 11.47 3.90 21.21
CA PRO A 146 10.81 3.85 22.52
C PRO A 146 11.66 4.43 23.65
N THR A 147 12.97 4.55 23.44
CA THR A 147 13.94 4.99 24.44
C THR A 147 14.51 6.37 24.09
N GLY A 148 14.83 7.14 25.14
CA GLY A 148 15.43 8.48 25.02
C GLY A 148 14.45 9.58 24.63
N GLY A 149 14.78 10.82 24.95
CA GLY A 149 13.99 12.01 24.64
C GLY A 149 12.71 12.19 25.46
N ASP A 150 11.91 13.20 25.06
CA ASP A 150 10.65 13.53 25.71
C ASP A 150 9.53 12.56 25.25
N PRO A 151 8.87 11.81 26.15
CA PRO A 151 7.75 10.93 25.80
C PRO A 151 6.59 11.63 25.08
N ASN A 152 6.40 12.94 25.31
CA ASN A 152 5.35 13.72 24.66
C ASN A 152 5.66 14.01 23.18
N ARG A 153 6.90 13.74 22.76
CA ARG A 153 7.37 13.89 21.37
C ARG A 153 7.66 12.54 20.72
N LYS A 154 6.98 11.48 21.17
CA LYS A 154 7.04 10.12 20.61
C LYS A 154 5.67 9.69 20.11
N ALA A 155 5.65 8.97 18.98
CA ALA A 155 4.46 8.37 18.39
C ALA A 155 4.79 6.91 18.03
N LEU A 156 4.54 5.99 18.96
CA LEU A 156 5.02 4.60 18.88
C LEU A 156 4.09 3.68 18.07
N ASN A 157 2.85 4.11 17.82
CA ASN A 157 1.82 3.27 17.16
C ASN A 157 1.56 3.69 15.71
N LEU A 158 1.93 4.91 15.34
CA LEU A 158 1.87 5.36 13.94
C LEU A 158 3.08 4.85 13.17
N HIS A 159 2.84 4.51 11.91
CA HIS A 159 3.90 4.33 10.93
C HIS A 159 4.33 5.67 10.38
N HIS A 160 5.53 5.75 9.80
CA HIS A 160 5.99 6.99 9.20
C HIS A 160 6.84 6.76 7.95
N GLY A 161 6.85 7.74 7.06
CA GLY A 161 7.59 7.71 5.81
C GLY A 161 8.26 9.06 5.52
N VAL A 162 9.40 9.00 4.88
CA VAL A 162 10.18 10.16 4.46
C VAL A 162 10.14 10.26 2.94
N LEU A 163 9.79 11.45 2.44
CA LEU A 163 9.76 11.76 1.02
C LEU A 163 11.12 12.32 0.62
N VAL A 164 11.84 11.56 -0.19
CA VAL A 164 13.21 11.88 -0.62
C VAL A 164 13.19 12.43 -2.05
N SER A 165 13.80 13.60 -2.25
CA SER A 165 13.93 14.22 -3.57
C SER A 165 15.19 13.77 -4.30
N ASP A 166 15.20 13.87 -5.63
CA ASP A 166 16.38 13.65 -6.45
C ASP A 166 17.51 14.63 -6.08
N ALA A 167 17.13 15.88 -5.73
CA ALA A 167 18.10 16.89 -5.29
C ALA A 167 18.81 16.49 -4.00
N PHE A 168 18.08 15.92 -3.04
CA PHE A 168 18.67 15.39 -1.81
C PHE A 168 19.62 14.23 -2.11
N MET A 169 19.24 13.29 -2.97
CA MET A 169 20.09 12.15 -3.30
C MET A 169 21.40 12.58 -4.01
N ARG A 170 21.33 13.61 -4.87
CA ARG A 170 22.56 14.21 -5.44
C ARG A 170 23.43 14.86 -4.37
N ALA A 171 22.83 15.57 -3.41
CA ALA A 171 23.57 16.17 -2.30
C ALA A 171 24.25 15.10 -1.42
N VAL A 172 23.59 13.93 -1.21
CA VAL A 172 24.17 12.76 -0.52
C VAL A 172 25.36 12.21 -1.30
N GLU A 173 25.24 12.02 -2.60
CA GLU A 173 26.28 11.48 -3.48
C GLU A 173 27.51 12.38 -3.49
N ASN A 174 27.30 13.71 -3.61
CA ASN A 174 28.34 14.72 -3.69
C ASN A 174 28.89 15.18 -2.32
N ASP A 175 28.37 14.63 -1.20
CA ASP A 175 28.72 15.05 0.17
C ASP A 175 28.49 16.54 0.45
N GLU A 176 27.35 17.04 -0.03
CA GLU A 176 26.96 18.45 0.09
C GLU A 176 26.18 18.74 1.38
N GLN A 177 26.02 20.02 1.66
CA GLN A 177 25.11 20.50 2.70
C GLN A 177 23.66 20.48 2.19
N TRP A 178 22.72 20.21 3.10
CA TRP A 178 21.31 20.17 2.83
C TRP A 178 20.56 21.20 3.68
N ALA A 179 19.78 22.06 3.03
CA ALA A 179 19.01 23.10 3.70
C ALA A 179 17.65 22.54 4.15
N LEU A 180 17.35 22.67 5.42
CA LEU A 180 16.03 22.45 6.00
C LEU A 180 15.25 23.76 5.94
N LYS A 181 14.06 23.73 5.32
CA LYS A 181 13.30 24.92 4.94
C LYS A 181 11.92 24.94 5.59
N SER A 182 11.52 26.11 6.06
CA SER A 182 10.15 26.34 6.48
C SER A 182 9.17 26.08 5.32
N PRO A 183 8.14 25.24 5.51
CA PRO A 183 7.11 25.07 4.49
C PRO A 183 6.23 26.33 4.33
N ALA A 184 6.22 27.24 5.29
CA ALA A 184 5.40 28.46 5.24
C ALA A 184 5.91 29.52 4.25
N ASP A 185 7.23 29.71 4.17
CA ASP A 185 7.82 30.77 3.38
C ASP A 185 9.13 30.39 2.65
N GLY A 186 9.58 29.14 2.78
CA GLY A 186 10.80 28.63 2.16
C GLY A 186 12.11 29.11 2.82
N THR A 187 12.05 29.82 3.96
CA THR A 187 13.27 30.28 4.66
C THR A 187 14.07 29.09 5.17
N ILE A 188 15.40 29.17 5.00
CA ILE A 188 16.32 28.15 5.53
C ILE A 188 16.42 28.34 7.05
N GLN A 189 16.02 27.32 7.79
CA GLN A 189 16.10 27.33 9.25
C GLN A 189 17.37 26.66 9.76
N GLN A 190 17.86 25.66 9.05
CA GLN A 190 19.05 24.92 9.39
C GLN A 190 19.71 24.39 8.13
N THR A 191 21.02 24.18 8.19
CA THR A 191 21.80 23.53 7.15
C THR A 191 22.59 22.38 7.79
N ILE A 192 22.46 21.19 7.24
CA ILE A 192 23.07 19.96 7.78
C ILE A 192 23.75 19.16 6.66
N SER A 193 24.62 18.22 7.00
CA SER A 193 25.21 17.30 6.02
C SER A 193 24.13 16.38 5.45
N ALA A 194 23.93 16.38 4.13
CA ALA A 194 23.00 15.46 3.45
C ALA A 194 23.37 13.99 3.72
N ARG A 195 24.66 13.64 3.66
CA ARG A 195 25.15 12.29 3.90
C ARG A 195 24.89 11.83 5.32
N ASN A 196 25.11 12.68 6.33
CA ASN A 196 24.83 12.33 7.71
C ASN A 196 23.32 12.12 7.95
N LEU A 197 22.48 12.96 7.36
CA LEU A 197 21.02 12.78 7.44
C LEU A 197 20.57 11.48 6.81
N TRP A 198 21.14 11.12 5.65
CA TRP A 198 20.87 9.84 4.98
C TRP A 198 21.29 8.63 5.82
N ILE A 199 22.50 8.68 6.41
CA ILE A 199 22.98 7.62 7.32
C ILE A 199 22.04 7.48 8.52
N ARG A 200 21.60 8.57 9.13
CA ARG A 200 20.64 8.53 10.26
C ARG A 200 19.31 7.90 9.83
N LEU A 201 18.81 8.24 8.64
CA LEU A 201 17.59 7.63 8.10
C LEU A 201 17.74 6.12 7.94
N LEU A 202 18.85 5.66 7.35
CA LEU A 202 19.11 4.23 7.17
C LEU A 202 19.31 3.52 8.52
N THR A 203 19.99 4.16 9.48
CA THR A 203 20.17 3.62 10.84
C THR A 203 18.82 3.44 11.53
N ALA A 204 17.92 4.43 11.45
CA ALA A 204 16.58 4.32 12.01
C ALA A 204 15.80 3.14 11.40
N ARG A 205 15.94 2.93 10.08
CA ARG A 205 15.33 1.77 9.39
C ARG A 205 15.87 0.43 9.86
N ILE A 206 17.18 0.31 10.05
CA ILE A 206 17.79 -0.93 10.54
C ILE A 206 17.32 -1.23 11.97
N GLU A 207 17.22 -0.21 12.82
CA GLU A 207 16.85 -0.39 14.22
C GLU A 207 15.36 -0.65 14.43
N THR A 208 14.47 -0.07 13.60
CA THR A 208 13.03 -0.07 13.84
C THR A 208 12.19 -0.63 12.69
N GLY A 209 12.79 -0.88 11.52
CA GLY A 209 12.08 -1.21 10.28
C GLY A 209 11.48 0.01 9.57
N GLU A 210 11.57 1.20 10.14
CA GLU A 210 10.96 2.44 9.65
C GLU A 210 11.95 3.61 9.78
N PRO A 211 11.72 4.75 9.10
CA PRO A 211 10.59 5.13 8.25
C PRO A 211 10.59 4.44 6.87
N TYR A 212 9.46 4.48 6.15
CA TYR A 212 9.41 4.20 4.72
C TYR A 212 10.22 5.25 3.96
N ILE A 213 10.76 4.90 2.80
CA ILE A 213 11.45 5.85 1.91
C ILE A 213 10.69 5.91 0.60
N ILE A 214 10.25 7.11 0.22
CA ILE A 214 9.55 7.35 -1.04
C ILE A 214 10.35 8.36 -1.87
N TYR A 215 10.74 7.96 -3.08
CA TYR A 215 11.40 8.81 -4.05
C TYR A 215 10.35 9.66 -4.77
N ILE A 216 10.00 10.78 -4.15
CA ILE A 216 8.80 11.57 -4.52
C ILE A 216 8.88 12.17 -5.92
N ASP A 217 10.07 12.54 -6.40
CA ASP A 217 10.23 13.05 -7.75
C ASP A 217 10.01 11.95 -8.79
N THR A 218 10.45 10.72 -8.51
CA THR A 218 10.15 9.56 -9.36
C THR A 218 8.66 9.30 -9.44
N VAL A 219 7.95 9.37 -8.31
CA VAL A 219 6.50 9.24 -8.27
C VAL A 219 5.85 10.29 -9.15
N ASN A 220 6.17 11.57 -8.96
CA ASN A 220 5.55 12.67 -9.70
C ASN A 220 5.91 12.69 -11.19
N ARG A 221 7.05 12.12 -11.59
CA ARG A 221 7.35 11.90 -13.01
C ARG A 221 6.41 10.89 -13.67
N GLN A 222 5.86 9.95 -12.91
CA GLN A 222 5.06 8.82 -13.41
C GLN A 222 3.54 9.00 -13.24
N ILE A 223 3.08 10.07 -12.61
CA ILE A 223 1.63 10.31 -12.49
C ILE A 223 0.96 10.47 -13.86
N PRO A 224 -0.35 10.20 -13.99
CA PRO A 224 -1.09 10.34 -15.23
C PRO A 224 -0.92 11.73 -15.88
N GLN A 225 -0.86 11.77 -17.21
CA GLN A 225 -0.63 13.03 -17.93
C GLN A 225 -1.71 14.08 -17.64
N HIS A 226 -2.97 13.68 -17.52
CA HIS A 226 -4.05 14.61 -17.15
C HIS A 226 -3.90 15.18 -15.73
N HIS A 227 -3.34 14.42 -14.78
CA HIS A 227 -3.00 14.94 -13.45
C HIS A 227 -1.88 16.01 -13.54
N LYS A 228 -0.86 15.80 -14.40
CA LYS A 228 0.18 16.81 -14.65
C LYS A 228 -0.40 18.09 -15.24
N LEU A 229 -1.29 17.97 -16.23
CA LEU A 229 -1.97 19.10 -16.84
C LEU A 229 -2.88 19.85 -15.86
N ALA A 230 -3.46 19.14 -14.90
CA ALA A 230 -4.26 19.70 -13.82
C ALA A 230 -3.40 20.31 -12.67
N ASN A 231 -2.07 20.26 -12.77
CA ASN A 231 -1.12 20.66 -11.72
C ASN A 231 -1.32 19.90 -10.40
N LEU A 232 -1.82 18.68 -10.47
CA LEU A 232 -1.91 17.81 -9.30
C LEU A 232 -0.54 17.19 -9.01
N THR A 233 -0.22 17.07 -7.73
CA THR A 233 1.04 16.46 -7.27
C THR A 233 0.77 15.46 -6.16
N VAL A 234 1.55 14.40 -6.14
CA VAL A 234 1.56 13.44 -5.04
C VAL A 234 2.53 13.93 -3.97
N LYS A 235 2.06 13.99 -2.73
CA LYS A 235 2.84 14.41 -1.55
C LYS A 235 2.87 13.37 -0.46
N THR A 236 2.10 12.30 -0.58
CA THR A 236 1.95 11.28 0.47
C THR A 236 1.72 9.90 -0.14
N SER A 237 1.63 8.91 0.72
CA SER A 237 1.19 7.57 0.37
C SER A 237 0.19 7.05 1.41
N ASN A 238 -0.37 5.87 1.19
CA ASN A 238 -1.25 5.22 2.15
C ASN A 238 -0.45 4.56 3.30
N LEU A 239 -1.17 3.84 4.18
CA LEU A 239 -0.58 3.13 5.32
C LEU A 239 0.55 2.17 4.92
N CYS A 240 0.39 1.43 3.83
CA CYS A 240 1.34 0.40 3.38
C CYS A 240 2.30 0.87 2.27
N SER A 241 2.24 2.16 1.89
CA SER A 241 3.19 2.80 0.96
C SER A 241 3.10 2.36 -0.52
N GLU A 242 2.02 1.65 -0.91
CA GLU A 242 1.83 1.21 -2.31
C GLU A 242 0.98 2.15 -3.17
N ILE A 243 0.31 3.15 -2.58
CA ILE A 243 -0.58 4.08 -3.27
C ILE A 243 0.04 5.46 -3.35
N THR A 244 0.05 6.02 -4.55
CA THR A 244 0.59 7.36 -4.83
C THR A 244 -0.43 8.16 -5.63
N LEU A 245 -1.33 8.83 -4.92
CA LEU A 245 -2.42 9.62 -5.47
C LEU A 245 -2.34 11.07 -4.96
N PRO A 246 -2.84 12.05 -5.73
CA PRO A 246 -2.82 13.46 -5.34
C PRO A 246 -3.77 13.74 -4.17
N THR A 247 -3.36 14.61 -3.27
CA THR A 247 -4.12 15.10 -2.12
C THR A 247 -4.10 16.63 -2.05
N GLY A 248 -4.92 17.21 -1.18
CA GLY A 248 -4.97 18.63 -0.93
C GLY A 248 -5.82 19.42 -1.93
N ILE A 249 -5.75 20.72 -1.85
CA ILE A 249 -6.60 21.63 -2.62
C ILE A 249 -6.24 21.59 -4.09
N ASP A 250 -7.22 21.30 -4.93
CA ASP A 250 -7.08 21.30 -6.38
C ASP A 250 -7.38 22.70 -7.01
N LYS A 251 -7.34 22.76 -8.34
CA LYS A 251 -7.60 23.99 -9.12
C LYS A 251 -8.99 24.59 -8.90
N ASP A 252 -9.95 23.78 -8.45
CA ASP A 252 -11.33 24.21 -8.19
C ASP A 252 -11.53 24.64 -6.73
N GLY A 253 -10.45 24.71 -5.96
CA GLY A 253 -10.44 25.10 -4.54
C GLY A 253 -11.05 24.05 -3.62
N ARG A 254 -11.16 22.80 -4.07
CA ARG A 254 -11.72 21.68 -3.29
C ARG A 254 -10.60 20.78 -2.78
N ASP A 255 -10.78 20.31 -1.56
CA ASP A 255 -9.84 19.39 -0.95
C ASP A 255 -10.04 17.97 -1.51
N ARG A 256 -8.92 17.24 -1.66
CA ARG A 256 -8.87 15.86 -2.13
C ARG A 256 -8.33 14.95 -1.05
N THR A 257 -9.18 14.03 -0.61
CA THR A 257 -8.77 12.85 0.15
C THR A 257 -8.75 11.67 -0.81
N ALA A 258 -7.58 11.18 -1.18
CA ALA A 258 -7.46 10.12 -2.16
C ALA A 258 -7.97 8.79 -1.61
N VAL A 259 -8.56 7.99 -2.49
CA VAL A 259 -9.24 6.73 -2.17
C VAL A 259 -8.57 5.58 -2.90
N CYS A 260 -8.33 4.50 -2.17
CA CYS A 260 -7.69 3.29 -2.64
C CYS A 260 -8.68 2.14 -2.74
N CYS A 261 -9.02 1.72 -3.98
CA CYS A 261 -9.90 0.59 -4.27
C CYS A 261 -9.07 -0.58 -4.80
N LEU A 262 -8.73 -1.53 -3.92
CA LEU A 262 -7.77 -2.60 -4.19
C LEU A 262 -8.40 -3.97 -4.38
N SER A 263 -7.74 -4.77 -5.22
CA SER A 263 -7.91 -6.23 -5.31
C SER A 263 -6.68 -6.84 -5.98
N SER A 264 -6.52 -8.17 -5.91
CA SER A 264 -5.30 -8.82 -6.40
C SER A 264 -5.56 -10.07 -7.21
N LEU A 265 -4.82 -10.21 -8.32
CA LEU A 265 -4.71 -11.43 -9.11
C LEU A 265 -3.73 -12.39 -8.45
N ASN A 266 -4.01 -13.69 -8.49
CA ASN A 266 -3.11 -14.71 -7.97
C ASN A 266 -2.17 -15.23 -9.06
N LEU A 267 -0.91 -14.85 -9.01
CA LEU A 267 0.11 -15.26 -9.97
C LEU A 267 0.50 -16.74 -9.85
N GLU A 268 0.30 -17.36 -8.69
CA GLU A 268 0.48 -18.81 -8.55
C GLU A 268 -0.39 -19.61 -9.55
N LYS A 269 -1.54 -19.00 -9.92
CA LYS A 269 -2.50 -19.52 -10.89
C LYS A 269 -2.37 -18.88 -12.28
N TYR A 270 -1.28 -18.12 -12.54
CA TYR A 270 -1.11 -17.35 -13.78
C TYR A 270 -1.32 -18.18 -15.05
N ASP A 271 -0.76 -19.38 -15.12
CA ASP A 271 -0.90 -20.26 -16.30
C ASP A 271 -2.34 -20.72 -16.56
N GLU A 272 -3.21 -20.66 -15.55
CA GLU A 272 -4.62 -21.05 -15.67
C GLU A 272 -5.49 -19.93 -16.23
N TRP A 273 -5.15 -18.66 -15.94
CA TRP A 273 -6.00 -17.53 -16.28
C TRP A 273 -5.39 -16.54 -17.30
N LYS A 274 -4.09 -16.61 -17.59
CA LYS A 274 -3.40 -15.62 -18.44
C LYS A 274 -3.99 -15.44 -19.85
N ASP A 275 -4.57 -16.51 -20.40
CA ASP A 275 -5.14 -16.55 -21.75
C ASP A 275 -6.67 -16.34 -21.74
N ASP A 276 -7.30 -16.18 -20.57
CA ASP A 276 -8.71 -15.83 -20.48
C ASP A 276 -8.93 -14.42 -21.02
N PRO A 277 -9.79 -14.24 -22.04
CA PRO A 277 -9.97 -12.95 -22.71
C PRO A 277 -10.76 -11.95 -21.84
N ASP A 278 -11.61 -12.43 -20.95
CA ASP A 278 -12.60 -11.60 -20.23
C ASP A 278 -12.13 -11.25 -18.82
N MET A 279 -11.30 -12.08 -18.20
CA MET A 279 -11.02 -12.03 -16.78
C MET A 279 -10.57 -10.65 -16.29
N ILE A 280 -9.55 -10.05 -16.89
CA ILE A 280 -9.04 -8.74 -16.43
C ILE A 280 -10.06 -7.64 -16.70
N GLY A 281 -10.77 -7.69 -17.81
CA GLY A 281 -11.87 -6.77 -18.12
C GLY A 281 -12.99 -6.83 -17.08
N ASP A 282 -13.44 -8.04 -16.76
CA ASP A 282 -14.46 -8.30 -15.72
C ASP A 282 -14.02 -7.78 -14.35
N VAL A 283 -12.76 -8.04 -13.97
CA VAL A 283 -12.22 -7.59 -12.68
C VAL A 283 -12.13 -6.07 -12.62
N MET A 284 -11.73 -5.39 -13.71
CA MET A 284 -11.69 -3.93 -13.76
C MET A 284 -13.09 -3.34 -13.68
N ARG A 285 -14.08 -3.95 -14.32
CA ARG A 285 -15.51 -3.61 -14.21
C ARG A 285 -16.03 -3.80 -12.79
N PHE A 286 -15.67 -4.89 -12.14
CA PHE A 286 -15.98 -5.15 -10.74
C PHE A 286 -15.40 -4.05 -9.83
N LEU A 287 -14.15 -3.64 -10.02
CA LEU A 287 -13.53 -2.55 -9.25
C LEU A 287 -14.20 -1.20 -9.49
N ASP A 288 -14.62 -0.90 -10.72
CA ASP A 288 -15.40 0.30 -11.05
C ASP A 288 -16.73 0.32 -10.28
N ASN A 289 -17.40 -0.83 -10.15
CA ASN A 289 -18.63 -0.97 -9.39
C ASN A 289 -18.42 -0.84 -7.87
N VAL A 290 -17.33 -1.40 -7.34
CA VAL A 290 -16.93 -1.22 -5.92
C VAL A 290 -16.72 0.26 -5.61
N LEU A 291 -16.00 0.97 -6.49
CA LEU A 291 -15.76 2.40 -6.31
C LEU A 291 -17.04 3.22 -6.43
N SER A 292 -17.94 2.87 -7.35
CA SER A 292 -19.26 3.50 -7.49
C SER A 292 -20.13 3.28 -6.25
N ASP A 293 -20.10 2.10 -5.65
CA ASP A 293 -20.79 1.79 -4.39
C ASP A 293 -20.29 2.69 -3.25
N PHE A 294 -18.96 2.86 -3.14
CA PHE A 294 -18.37 3.81 -2.20
C PHE A 294 -18.88 5.24 -2.43
N ILE A 295 -18.77 5.75 -3.65
CA ILE A 295 -19.20 7.12 -4.02
C ILE A 295 -20.66 7.35 -3.64
N ASN A 296 -21.54 6.37 -3.90
CA ASN A 296 -22.97 6.48 -3.64
C ASN A 296 -23.32 6.39 -2.16
N LYS A 297 -22.56 5.64 -1.36
CA LYS A 297 -22.82 5.35 0.05
C LYS A 297 -21.97 6.16 1.02
N ALA A 298 -20.98 6.90 0.54
CA ALA A 298 -20.09 7.70 1.38
C ALA A 298 -20.92 8.74 2.16
N PRO A 299 -20.85 8.75 3.50
CA PRO A 299 -21.55 9.75 4.31
C PRO A 299 -20.90 11.13 4.16
N GLU A 300 -21.57 12.19 4.64
CA GLU A 300 -21.11 13.57 4.51
C GLU A 300 -19.69 13.81 5.08
N GLN A 301 -19.33 13.08 6.12
CA GLN A 301 -17.98 13.14 6.72
C GLN A 301 -16.86 12.71 5.77
N PHE A 302 -17.20 12.08 4.63
CA PHE A 302 -16.28 11.64 3.59
C PHE A 302 -16.42 12.45 2.29
N LYS A 303 -16.92 13.69 2.37
CA LYS A 303 -17.19 14.53 1.20
C LYS A 303 -15.95 14.71 0.30
N ASP A 304 -14.77 14.89 0.90
CA ASP A 304 -13.51 15.10 0.18
C ASP A 304 -12.98 13.80 -0.44
N ALA A 305 -13.17 12.66 0.24
CA ALA A 305 -12.89 11.34 -0.29
C ALA A 305 -13.84 10.97 -1.43
N LYS A 306 -15.15 11.28 -1.27
CA LYS A 306 -16.14 11.10 -2.32
C LYS A 306 -15.79 11.93 -3.56
N TYR A 307 -15.49 13.21 -3.37
CA TYR A 307 -15.08 14.10 -4.44
C TYR A 307 -13.84 13.59 -5.20
N SER A 308 -12.79 13.21 -4.48
CA SER A 308 -11.57 12.66 -5.07
C SER A 308 -11.87 11.39 -5.88
N ALA A 309 -12.65 10.46 -5.30
CA ALA A 309 -13.05 9.23 -5.98
C ALA A 309 -13.88 9.49 -7.25
N GLU A 310 -14.79 10.47 -7.23
CA GLU A 310 -15.58 10.86 -8.41
C GLU A 310 -14.69 11.45 -9.50
N ARG A 311 -13.73 12.30 -9.14
CA ARG A 311 -12.84 13.01 -10.08
C ARG A 311 -11.89 12.09 -10.80
N GLU A 312 -11.19 11.24 -10.09
CA GLU A 312 -10.07 10.45 -10.64
C GLU A 312 -10.41 8.98 -10.91
N ARG A 313 -11.43 8.44 -10.26
CA ARG A 313 -11.83 7.02 -10.31
C ARG A 313 -10.65 6.04 -10.27
N SER A 314 -9.64 6.33 -9.45
CA SER A 314 -8.44 5.49 -9.33
C SER A 314 -8.78 4.15 -8.67
N VAL A 315 -8.26 3.07 -9.26
CA VAL A 315 -8.31 1.70 -8.73
C VAL A 315 -6.92 1.11 -8.70
N GLY A 316 -6.71 0.08 -7.89
CA GLY A 316 -5.42 -0.58 -7.75
C GLY A 316 -5.55 -2.10 -7.90
N LEU A 317 -5.60 -2.58 -9.15
CA LEU A 317 -5.48 -4.01 -9.39
C LEU A 317 -4.02 -4.42 -9.20
N GLY A 318 -3.77 -5.26 -8.21
CA GLY A 318 -2.45 -5.78 -7.87
C GLY A 318 -2.33 -7.27 -8.13
N VAL A 319 -1.27 -7.84 -7.56
CA VAL A 319 -0.98 -9.26 -7.64
C VAL A 319 -0.56 -9.80 -6.28
N MET A 320 -0.67 -11.12 -6.12
CA MET A 320 -0.06 -11.91 -5.05
C MET A 320 0.50 -13.21 -5.65
N GLY A 321 1.30 -13.94 -4.90
CA GLY A 321 1.79 -15.23 -5.32
C GLY A 321 2.93 -15.22 -6.33
N PHE A 322 3.68 -14.10 -6.47
CA PHE A 322 4.80 -14.05 -7.40
C PHE A 322 5.91 -15.03 -7.02
N HIS A 323 6.33 -15.05 -5.75
CA HIS A 323 7.34 -16.00 -5.30
C HIS A 323 6.85 -17.45 -5.39
N SER A 324 5.59 -17.71 -4.99
CA SER A 324 4.96 -19.03 -5.15
C SER A 324 4.94 -19.51 -6.61
N PHE A 325 4.65 -18.60 -7.57
CA PHE A 325 4.73 -18.89 -9.00
C PHE A 325 6.14 -19.30 -9.44
N LEU A 326 7.16 -18.59 -8.97
CA LEU A 326 8.55 -18.89 -9.28
C LEU A 326 8.97 -20.24 -8.66
N GLN A 327 8.60 -20.50 -7.40
CA GLN A 327 8.88 -21.76 -6.74
C GLN A 327 8.20 -22.94 -7.42
N LYS A 328 6.93 -22.80 -7.85
CA LYS A 328 6.23 -23.78 -8.68
C LYS A 328 6.99 -24.11 -9.96
N LYS A 329 7.67 -23.15 -10.55
CA LYS A 329 8.48 -23.31 -11.78
C LYS A 329 9.94 -23.65 -11.52
N ARG A 330 10.34 -23.83 -10.27
CA ARG A 330 11.74 -24.11 -9.87
C ARG A 330 12.71 -23.00 -10.33
N ILE A 331 12.29 -21.74 -10.20
CA ILE A 331 13.06 -20.56 -10.59
C ILE A 331 13.45 -19.76 -9.35
N PRO A 332 14.77 -19.57 -9.11
CA PRO A 332 15.22 -18.67 -8.04
C PRO A 332 14.76 -17.23 -8.26
N LEU A 333 14.35 -16.53 -7.19
CA LEU A 333 13.89 -15.15 -7.26
C LEU A 333 14.95 -14.19 -7.83
N GLU A 334 16.23 -14.38 -7.48
CA GLU A 334 17.34 -13.53 -7.91
C GLU A 334 17.78 -13.79 -9.37
N SER A 335 17.23 -14.80 -10.04
CA SER A 335 17.66 -15.24 -11.36
C SER A 335 17.24 -14.31 -12.50
N VAL A 336 17.94 -14.39 -13.64
CA VAL A 336 17.56 -13.72 -14.89
C VAL A 336 16.18 -14.19 -15.38
N MET A 337 15.85 -15.46 -15.15
CA MET A 337 14.55 -16.03 -15.52
C MET A 337 13.41 -15.38 -14.75
N SER A 338 13.61 -15.11 -13.46
CA SER A 338 12.64 -14.37 -12.65
C SER A 338 12.38 -12.97 -13.25
N LYS A 339 13.41 -12.24 -13.63
CA LYS A 339 13.30 -10.93 -14.30
C LYS A 339 12.54 -11.03 -15.63
N SER A 340 12.74 -12.10 -16.39
CA SER A 340 12.04 -12.34 -17.66
C SER A 340 10.54 -12.58 -17.41
N TRP A 341 10.20 -13.42 -16.42
CA TRP A 341 8.81 -13.67 -16.06
C TRP A 341 8.12 -12.41 -15.50
N ASN A 342 8.80 -11.64 -14.67
CA ASN A 342 8.30 -10.36 -14.19
C ASN A 342 7.88 -9.46 -15.36
N LYS A 343 8.77 -9.24 -16.33
CA LYS A 343 8.45 -8.43 -17.52
C LYS A 343 7.27 -8.99 -18.30
N LYS A 344 7.23 -10.30 -18.55
CA LYS A 344 6.16 -10.95 -19.32
C LYS A 344 4.79 -10.83 -18.64
N ILE A 345 4.73 -11.14 -17.34
CA ILE A 345 3.50 -11.09 -16.54
C ILE A 345 2.93 -9.68 -16.50
N PHE A 346 3.76 -8.72 -16.09
CA PHE A 346 3.28 -7.34 -15.92
C PHE A 346 3.01 -6.63 -17.24
N LYS A 347 3.69 -6.98 -18.33
CA LYS A 347 3.30 -6.51 -19.67
C LYS A 347 1.90 -6.98 -20.03
N ASN A 348 1.59 -8.26 -19.87
CA ASN A 348 0.27 -8.82 -20.15
C ASN A 348 -0.83 -8.14 -19.31
N ILE A 349 -0.60 -8.00 -18.01
CA ILE A 349 -1.57 -7.34 -17.10
C ILE A 349 -1.76 -5.87 -17.51
N HIS A 350 -0.67 -5.14 -17.73
CA HIS A 350 -0.70 -3.72 -18.08
C HIS A 350 -1.47 -3.46 -19.39
N GLU A 351 -1.23 -4.25 -20.43
CA GLU A 351 -1.94 -4.14 -21.72
C GLU A 351 -3.45 -4.36 -21.54
N LYS A 352 -3.84 -5.43 -20.83
CA LYS A 352 -5.26 -5.77 -20.60
C LYS A 352 -5.97 -4.74 -19.70
N VAL A 353 -5.31 -4.24 -18.67
CA VAL A 353 -5.85 -3.23 -17.75
C VAL A 353 -6.05 -1.88 -18.47
N ASN A 354 -5.10 -1.48 -19.32
CA ASN A 354 -5.25 -0.25 -20.11
C ASN A 354 -6.37 -0.37 -21.14
N GLN A 355 -6.52 -1.53 -21.79
CA GLN A 355 -7.63 -1.75 -22.71
C GLN A 355 -8.97 -1.69 -21.97
N ALA A 356 -9.09 -2.37 -20.82
CA ALA A 356 -10.30 -2.34 -19.99
C ALA A 356 -10.70 -0.92 -19.54
N SER A 357 -9.71 -0.06 -19.21
CA SER A 357 -9.98 1.33 -18.87
C SER A 357 -10.58 2.12 -20.04
N LYS A 358 -10.08 1.89 -21.25
CA LYS A 358 -10.60 2.55 -22.47
C LYS A 358 -12.00 2.05 -22.82
N ASP A 359 -12.22 0.75 -22.78
CA ASP A 359 -13.52 0.13 -23.08
C ASP A 359 -14.59 0.64 -22.08
N LEU A 360 -14.27 0.70 -20.79
CA LEU A 360 -15.16 1.26 -19.76
C LEU A 360 -15.36 2.77 -19.92
N ALA A 361 -14.35 3.50 -20.41
CA ALA A 361 -14.52 4.93 -20.71
C ALA A 361 -15.45 5.15 -21.90
N GLU A 362 -15.45 4.29 -22.92
CA GLU A 362 -16.40 4.34 -24.03
C GLU A 362 -17.83 4.00 -23.58
N GLU A 363 -17.97 3.00 -22.71
CA GLU A 363 -19.27 2.52 -22.22
C GLU A 363 -19.90 3.46 -21.18
N ARG A 364 -19.10 3.96 -20.20
CA ARG A 364 -19.58 4.64 -18.99
C ARG A 364 -19.10 6.09 -18.86
N GLY A 365 -18.31 6.56 -19.82
CA GLY A 365 -17.64 7.85 -19.78
C GLY A 365 -16.28 7.78 -19.09
N ALA A 366 -15.37 8.63 -19.53
CA ALA A 366 -14.06 8.83 -18.90
C ALA A 366 -14.25 9.46 -17.51
N CYS A 367 -13.27 9.22 -16.60
CA CYS A 367 -13.28 9.94 -15.32
C CYS A 367 -13.13 11.46 -15.56
N PRO A 368 -13.74 12.33 -14.73
CA PRO A 368 -13.73 13.76 -14.94
C PRO A 368 -12.33 14.37 -15.11
N ASP A 369 -11.35 13.94 -14.32
CA ASP A 369 -9.97 14.42 -14.44
C ASP A 369 -9.34 14.10 -15.80
N ALA A 370 -9.63 12.94 -16.36
CA ALA A 370 -9.16 12.56 -17.71
C ALA A 370 -9.95 13.27 -18.81
N ALA A 371 -11.28 13.35 -18.67
CA ALA A 371 -12.18 13.94 -19.66
C ALA A 371 -11.90 15.43 -19.90
N GLU A 372 -11.59 16.19 -18.84
CA GLU A 372 -11.26 17.63 -18.94
C GLU A 372 -10.07 17.93 -19.86
N TYR A 373 -9.15 16.98 -19.99
CA TYR A 373 -7.95 17.13 -20.84
C TYR A 373 -8.01 16.25 -22.10
N GLY A 374 -9.19 15.72 -22.44
CA GLY A 374 -9.41 14.96 -23.67
C GLY A 374 -8.89 13.52 -23.65
N PHE A 375 -8.58 12.96 -22.48
CA PHE A 375 -8.17 11.57 -22.33
C PHE A 375 -9.39 10.65 -22.18
N LYS A 376 -9.40 9.53 -22.90
CA LYS A 376 -10.43 8.50 -22.83
C LYS A 376 -9.99 7.39 -21.87
N GLU A 377 -9.98 7.72 -20.56
CA GLU A 377 -9.61 6.80 -19.50
C GLU A 377 -10.70 6.76 -18.43
N ARG A 378 -11.19 5.56 -18.11
CA ARG A 378 -12.15 5.37 -17.00
C ARG A 378 -11.50 5.61 -15.65
N PHE A 379 -10.22 5.26 -15.52
CA PHE A 379 -9.45 5.35 -14.29
C PHE A 379 -8.20 6.20 -14.51
N SER A 380 -7.91 7.11 -13.59
CA SER A 380 -6.64 7.86 -13.61
C SER A 380 -5.46 6.93 -13.28
N ASN A 381 -5.57 6.14 -12.22
CA ASN A 381 -4.62 5.08 -11.87
C ASN A 381 -5.34 3.73 -11.87
N LYS A 382 -4.62 2.65 -12.21
CA LYS A 382 -5.23 1.36 -12.54
C LYS A 382 -4.65 0.20 -11.74
N THR A 383 -3.39 0.30 -11.34
CA THR A 383 -2.65 -0.80 -10.72
C THR A 383 -1.94 -0.36 -9.45
N ALA A 384 -1.88 -1.25 -8.47
CA ALA A 384 -1.07 -1.10 -7.25
C ALA A 384 -0.83 -2.47 -6.63
N ILE A 385 0.37 -2.70 -6.10
CA ILE A 385 0.73 -3.99 -5.49
C ILE A 385 0.58 -3.86 -3.98
N ALA A 386 -0.57 -4.27 -3.47
CA ALA A 386 -0.85 -4.31 -2.05
C ALA A 386 -0.09 -5.47 -1.35
N PRO A 387 0.16 -5.39 -0.04
CA PRO A 387 0.82 -6.46 0.72
C PRO A 387 0.08 -7.80 0.72
N THR A 388 -1.22 -7.81 0.55
CA THR A 388 -2.11 -9.00 0.48
C THR A 388 -1.99 -9.96 1.67
N ALA A 389 -1.55 -9.50 2.84
CA ALA A 389 -1.23 -10.32 4.00
C ALA A 389 -2.37 -11.29 4.44
N SER A 390 -3.64 -10.85 4.32
CA SER A 390 -4.80 -11.68 4.67
C SER A 390 -5.34 -12.48 3.50
N ILE A 391 -5.46 -11.85 2.32
CA ILE A 391 -6.08 -12.49 1.16
C ILE A 391 -5.19 -13.56 0.51
N SER A 392 -3.87 -13.46 0.64
CA SER A 392 -2.94 -14.50 0.20
C SER A 392 -3.13 -15.82 0.97
N ILE A 393 -3.47 -15.73 2.26
CA ILE A 393 -3.82 -16.91 3.08
C ILE A 393 -5.12 -17.54 2.56
N ILE A 394 -6.14 -16.73 2.26
CA ILE A 394 -7.42 -17.21 1.69
C ILE A 394 -7.18 -17.85 0.32
N CYS A 395 -6.23 -17.34 -0.45
CA CYS A 395 -5.80 -17.92 -1.73
C CYS A 395 -4.90 -19.15 -1.58
N GLY A 396 -5.10 -19.92 -0.51
CA GLY A 396 -4.43 -21.20 -0.30
C GLY A 396 -2.98 -21.06 0.17
N GLY A 397 -2.60 -19.93 0.77
CA GLY A 397 -1.25 -19.68 1.26
C GLY A 397 -0.27 -19.26 0.17
N ALA A 398 -0.73 -18.58 -0.88
CA ALA A 398 0.13 -17.94 -1.86
C ALA A 398 1.05 -16.91 -1.19
N SER A 399 2.24 -16.69 -1.74
CA SER A 399 3.14 -15.64 -1.22
C SER A 399 2.49 -14.25 -1.30
N PRO A 400 2.71 -13.35 -0.32
CA PRO A 400 2.07 -12.04 -0.31
C PRO A 400 2.67 -11.13 -1.40
N GLY A 401 1.82 -10.44 -2.14
CA GLY A 401 2.25 -9.48 -3.16
C GLY A 401 3.28 -10.05 -4.14
N VAL A 402 4.37 -9.35 -4.29
CA VAL A 402 5.58 -9.76 -5.03
C VAL A 402 6.73 -10.13 -4.10
N GLU A 403 6.46 -10.21 -2.81
CA GLU A 403 7.46 -10.44 -1.78
C GLU A 403 7.90 -11.91 -1.73
N PRO A 404 9.16 -12.18 -1.37
CA PRO A 404 9.58 -13.54 -1.01
C PRO A 404 8.89 -13.98 0.29
N ILE A 405 8.72 -15.28 0.43
CA ILE A 405 8.20 -15.85 1.69
C ILE A 405 9.18 -15.63 2.84
N ALA A 406 8.65 -15.39 4.04
CA ALA A 406 9.47 -15.19 5.23
C ALA A 406 10.11 -16.50 5.74
N ALA A 407 9.44 -17.64 5.55
CA ALA A 407 9.89 -18.95 5.99
C ALA A 407 9.20 -20.06 5.19
N ASN A 408 9.89 -21.20 4.98
CA ASN A 408 9.32 -22.39 4.34
C ASN A 408 8.46 -23.23 5.31
N SER A 409 8.65 -23.06 6.62
CA SER A 409 7.83 -23.69 7.66
C SER A 409 7.69 -22.73 8.84
N TYR A 410 6.46 -22.53 9.32
CA TYR A 410 6.15 -21.69 10.47
C TYR A 410 4.82 -22.03 11.11
N THR A 411 4.64 -21.60 12.35
CA THR A 411 3.36 -21.73 13.05
C THR A 411 2.53 -20.45 12.88
N HIS A 412 1.38 -20.58 12.21
CA HIS A 412 0.40 -19.51 12.09
C HIS A 412 -0.58 -19.55 13.27
N LYS A 413 -0.57 -18.50 14.08
CA LYS A 413 -1.47 -18.35 15.23
C LYS A 413 -2.70 -17.54 14.83
N THR A 414 -3.89 -18.10 15.07
CA THR A 414 -5.18 -17.46 14.84
C THR A 414 -6.01 -17.48 16.12
N LEU A 415 -7.15 -16.79 16.12
CA LEU A 415 -8.13 -16.88 17.21
C LEU A 415 -8.68 -18.31 17.38
N SER A 416 -8.66 -19.11 16.32
CA SER A 416 -9.15 -20.49 16.30
C SER A 416 -8.11 -21.54 16.70
N GLY A 417 -6.85 -21.13 16.88
CA GLY A 417 -5.76 -22.04 17.23
C GLY A 417 -4.45 -21.77 16.48
N SER A 418 -3.51 -22.67 16.63
CA SER A 418 -2.21 -22.62 15.97
C SER A 418 -2.14 -23.70 14.88
N PHE A 419 -1.68 -23.31 13.71
CA PHE A 419 -1.58 -24.17 12.53
C PHE A 419 -0.15 -24.19 12.01
N ASN A 420 0.42 -25.36 11.77
CA ASN A 420 1.72 -25.46 11.11
C ASN A 420 1.51 -25.31 9.60
N VAL A 421 2.20 -24.32 9.03
CA VAL A 421 2.19 -24.06 7.59
C VAL A 421 3.52 -24.55 7.01
N ARG A 422 3.43 -25.33 5.94
CA ARG A 422 4.57 -25.86 5.18
C ARG A 422 4.48 -25.37 3.74
N ASN A 423 5.62 -25.07 3.15
CA ASN A 423 5.68 -24.67 1.74
C ASN A 423 5.44 -25.91 0.86
N ARG A 424 4.29 -25.93 0.15
CA ARG A 424 3.87 -27.07 -0.68
C ARG A 424 4.86 -27.43 -1.80
N TYR A 425 5.53 -26.43 -2.37
CA TYR A 425 6.51 -26.66 -3.45
C TYR A 425 7.82 -27.24 -2.92
N LEU A 426 8.19 -26.90 -1.69
CA LEU A 426 9.30 -27.56 -1.00
C LEU A 426 8.90 -28.99 -0.60
N GLU A 427 7.65 -29.20 -0.15
CA GLU A 427 7.13 -30.54 0.17
C GLU A 427 7.28 -31.52 -1.00
N GLU A 428 6.93 -31.09 -2.23
CA GLU A 428 7.14 -31.90 -3.44
C GLU A 428 8.61 -32.26 -3.68
N ILE A 429 9.55 -31.36 -3.40
CA ILE A 429 10.98 -31.61 -3.51
C ILE A 429 11.45 -32.58 -2.44
N LEU A 430 11.08 -32.36 -1.18
CA LEU A 430 11.41 -33.26 -0.07
C LEU A 430 10.88 -34.67 -0.32
N GLU A 431 9.68 -34.78 -0.89
CA GLU A 431 9.09 -36.06 -1.30
C GLU A 431 9.93 -36.77 -2.36
N SER A 432 10.39 -36.04 -3.38
CA SER A 432 11.26 -36.59 -4.43
C SER A 432 12.60 -37.11 -3.92
N HIS A 433 13.09 -36.55 -2.82
CA HIS A 433 14.32 -36.96 -2.11
C HIS A 433 14.04 -38.05 -1.03
N GLY A 434 12.77 -38.42 -0.80
CA GLY A 434 12.39 -39.36 0.28
C GLY A 434 12.63 -38.76 1.68
N LYS A 435 12.56 -37.42 1.81
CA LYS A 435 12.84 -36.65 3.01
C LYS A 435 11.66 -35.79 3.48
N ASN A 436 10.43 -36.09 3.02
CA ASN A 436 9.22 -35.41 3.49
C ASN A 436 8.74 -36.03 4.81
N ASP A 437 9.51 -35.82 5.87
CA ASP A 437 9.25 -36.36 7.21
C ASP A 437 9.27 -35.23 8.28
N ASP A 438 8.72 -35.52 9.44
CA ASP A 438 8.59 -34.52 10.53
C ASP A 438 9.95 -34.09 11.09
N GLU A 439 10.97 -34.96 11.02
CA GLU A 439 12.34 -34.61 11.45
C GLU A 439 12.90 -33.50 10.55
N THR A 440 12.84 -33.70 9.24
CA THR A 440 13.28 -32.69 8.24
C THR A 440 12.54 -31.36 8.42
N TRP A 441 11.21 -31.37 8.55
CA TRP A 441 10.42 -30.15 8.77
C TRP A 441 10.73 -29.48 10.11
N SER A 442 11.05 -30.26 11.16
CA SER A 442 11.47 -29.72 12.45
C SER A 442 12.80 -28.97 12.33
N THR A 443 13.78 -29.50 11.57
CA THR A 443 15.06 -28.81 11.34
C THR A 443 14.86 -27.52 10.55
N ILE A 444 14.00 -27.51 9.52
CA ILE A 444 13.65 -26.30 8.75
C ILE A 444 13.05 -25.23 9.68
N THR A 445 12.11 -25.62 10.53
CA THR A 445 11.48 -24.68 11.49
C THR A 445 12.49 -24.13 12.49
N THR A 446 13.38 -24.97 13.02
CA THR A 446 14.46 -24.57 13.95
C THR A 446 15.46 -23.62 13.30
N ASN A 447 15.72 -23.79 11.99
CA ASN A 447 16.58 -22.89 11.20
C ASN A 447 15.77 -21.72 10.57
N GLN A 448 14.74 -21.22 11.25
CA GLN A 448 13.95 -20.05 10.85
C GLN A 448 13.29 -20.17 9.47
N GLY A 449 12.97 -21.40 9.07
CA GLY A 449 12.35 -21.70 7.78
C GLY A 449 13.33 -21.79 6.60
N SER A 450 14.64 -21.66 6.84
CA SER A 450 15.68 -21.86 5.82
C SER A 450 15.93 -23.31 5.50
N VAL A 451 16.31 -23.59 4.27
CA VAL A 451 16.72 -24.91 3.77
C VAL A 451 18.23 -25.03 3.53
N SER A 452 18.99 -23.99 3.85
CA SER A 452 20.44 -23.89 3.55
C SER A 452 21.27 -25.03 4.17
N HIS A 453 20.83 -25.58 5.32
CA HIS A 453 21.49 -26.66 6.07
C HIS A 453 21.20 -28.07 5.53
N LEU A 454 20.30 -28.23 4.57
CA LEU A 454 19.91 -29.54 4.04
C LEU A 454 20.88 -29.99 2.95
N ASP A 455 21.86 -30.83 3.30
CA ASP A 455 22.96 -31.23 2.41
C ASP A 455 22.50 -32.08 1.21
N PHE A 456 21.33 -32.69 1.28
CA PHE A 456 20.77 -33.50 0.19
C PHE A 456 20.08 -32.65 -0.90
N LEU A 457 19.83 -31.38 -0.67
CA LEU A 457 19.32 -30.45 -1.69
C LEU A 457 20.46 -29.90 -2.54
N THR A 458 20.22 -29.81 -3.84
CA THR A 458 21.14 -29.14 -4.78
C THR A 458 21.18 -27.61 -4.51
N ASP A 459 22.26 -26.96 -4.96
CA ASP A 459 22.37 -25.49 -4.84
C ASP A 459 21.20 -24.76 -5.51
N LEU A 460 20.73 -25.24 -6.67
CA LEU A 460 19.58 -24.68 -7.35
C LEU A 460 18.30 -24.81 -6.50
N GLU A 461 18.06 -25.94 -5.88
CA GLU A 461 16.90 -26.15 -5.01
C GLU A 461 16.97 -25.22 -3.78
N LYS A 462 18.13 -25.07 -3.17
CA LYS A 462 18.34 -24.14 -2.07
C LYS A 462 18.06 -22.69 -2.51
N ASP A 463 18.53 -22.27 -3.68
CA ASP A 463 18.29 -20.94 -4.22
C ASP A 463 16.79 -20.67 -4.52
N VAL A 464 16.04 -21.67 -4.98
CA VAL A 464 14.60 -21.58 -5.21
C VAL A 464 13.82 -21.34 -3.92
N PHE A 465 14.25 -21.93 -2.82
CA PHE A 465 13.56 -21.88 -1.54
C PHE A 465 14.21 -20.96 -0.50
N LYS A 466 15.08 -20.02 -0.93
CA LYS A 466 15.53 -18.93 -0.08
C LYS A 466 14.37 -18.15 0.52
N THR A 467 14.51 -17.83 1.78
CA THR A 467 13.55 -16.96 2.50
C THR A 467 13.89 -15.48 2.26
N ALA A 468 12.99 -14.59 2.63
CA ALA A 468 13.21 -13.13 2.55
C ALA A 468 14.45 -12.65 3.33
N PHE A 469 14.89 -13.40 4.33
CA PHE A 469 16.05 -13.06 5.16
C PHE A 469 17.38 -13.60 4.59
N GLU A 470 17.33 -14.38 3.53
CA GLU A 470 18.49 -14.94 2.84
C GLU A 470 18.77 -14.26 1.48
N LEU A 471 17.87 -13.37 1.02
CA LEU A 471 17.92 -12.65 -0.25
C LEU A 471 18.64 -11.30 -0.16
#